data_2cb1feff7773ac54fb48e8cd679dd4b8
#
_entry.id   2cb1feff7773ac54fb48e8cd679dd4b8
#
_cell.length_a   1.000
_cell.length_b   1.000
_cell.length_c   1.000
_cell.angle_alpha   90.00
_cell.angle_beta   90.00
_cell.angle_gamma   90.00
#
_symmetry.space_group_name_H-M   'P 1'
#
loop_
_entity.id
_entity.type
_entity.pdbx_description
1 polymer ?
#
loop_
_entity_poly.entity_id
_entity_poly.type
_entity_poly.pdbx_seq_one_letter_code
_entity_poly.pdbx_strand_id
1 'polypeptide(L)'
;MRFKDKIVLITGSAGGIGFKTALDFGNEGAIVAVTDIDFEMAKKLSNQIISNGGIAEPLQLDVTNLEQTNNVFEVLNQKYGVCDIVFCNAGIREITPMLDLEFEDWKKVIDVNVNGVFLSAQTFAKNCVKHNKTGNIVITASTLGIVAANSRCAYTTSKHATVGLTKQLAMDLACLLYTSDAADEEDSVDL
;
A
#
# COMPACT_ATOMS: atom_id res chain seq x y z
N MET A 1 -21.99 1.03 -6.83
CA MET A 1 -20.86 0.46 -6.07
C MET A 1 -19.83 -0.06 -7.06
N ARG A 2 -18.75 0.72 -7.24
CA ARG A 2 -17.69 0.40 -8.23
C ARG A 2 -16.78 -0.75 -7.82
N PHE A 3 -16.67 -0.99 -6.52
CA PHE A 3 -15.76 -1.99 -5.95
C PHE A 3 -16.50 -3.12 -5.22
N LYS A 4 -17.77 -3.38 -5.64
CA LYS A 4 -18.58 -4.45 -5.04
C LYS A 4 -17.79 -5.76 -5.05
N ASP A 5 -17.72 -6.40 -3.87
CA ASP A 5 -17.08 -7.71 -3.62
C ASP A 5 -15.53 -7.71 -3.88
N LYS A 6 -14.90 -6.55 -4.13
CA LYS A 6 -13.44 -6.46 -4.25
C LYS A 6 -12.78 -6.45 -2.88
N ILE A 7 -11.72 -7.21 -2.72
CA ILE A 7 -10.93 -7.26 -1.48
C ILE A 7 -9.78 -6.28 -1.62
N VAL A 8 -9.74 -5.27 -0.75
CA VAL A 8 -8.78 -4.17 -0.78
C VAL A 8 -8.00 -4.12 0.52
N LEU A 9 -6.69 -4.22 0.44
CA LEU A 9 -5.78 -4.02 1.57
C LEU A 9 -5.19 -2.62 1.51
N ILE A 10 -5.25 -1.88 2.64
CA ILE A 10 -4.70 -0.52 2.73
C ILE A 10 -3.73 -0.47 3.91
N THR A 11 -2.46 -0.21 3.65
CA THR A 11 -1.46 -0.06 4.72
C THR A 11 -1.46 1.37 5.26
N GLY A 12 -1.26 1.53 6.60
CA GLY A 12 -1.30 2.84 7.24
C GLY A 12 -2.66 3.52 7.08
N SER A 13 -3.72 2.76 7.32
CA SER A 13 -5.09 3.21 7.05
C SER A 13 -5.75 3.88 8.26
N ALA A 14 -5.11 3.93 9.43
CA ALA A 14 -5.70 4.54 10.62
C ALA A 14 -5.71 6.08 10.60
N GLY A 15 -5.10 6.71 9.61
CA GLY A 15 -5.05 8.18 9.50
C GLY A 15 -4.90 8.72 8.08
N GLY A 16 -5.06 10.02 7.95
CA GLY A 16 -4.76 10.77 6.73
C GLY A 16 -5.44 10.25 5.46
N ILE A 17 -4.65 10.04 4.41
CA ILE A 17 -5.11 9.55 3.10
C ILE A 17 -5.68 8.14 3.23
N GLY A 18 -4.99 7.26 3.95
CA GLY A 18 -5.43 5.87 4.13
C GLY A 18 -6.80 5.75 4.78
N PHE A 19 -7.07 6.57 5.81
CA PHE A 19 -8.36 6.62 6.48
C PHE A 19 -9.51 6.96 5.51
N LYS A 20 -9.34 8.05 4.77
CA LYS A 20 -10.38 8.49 3.82
C LYS A 20 -10.58 7.47 2.69
N THR A 21 -9.49 6.92 2.18
CA THR A 21 -9.52 5.90 1.13
C THR A 21 -10.24 4.63 1.60
N ALA A 22 -9.99 4.17 2.83
CA ALA A 22 -10.66 3.01 3.40
C ALA A 22 -12.18 3.22 3.52
N LEU A 23 -12.61 4.39 3.99
CA LEU A 23 -14.02 4.74 4.01
C LEU A 23 -14.65 4.75 2.62
N ASP A 24 -13.98 5.33 1.63
CA ASP A 24 -14.50 5.44 0.28
C ASP A 24 -14.60 4.06 -0.39
N PHE A 25 -13.61 3.19 -0.23
CA PHE A 25 -13.70 1.80 -0.71
C PHE A 25 -14.86 1.04 -0.04
N GLY A 26 -15.02 1.18 1.29
CA GLY A 26 -16.13 0.56 2.01
C GLY A 26 -17.50 1.05 1.51
N ASN A 27 -17.65 2.35 1.29
CA ASN A 27 -18.88 2.95 0.76
C ASN A 27 -19.18 2.50 -0.69
N GLU A 28 -18.14 2.12 -1.44
CA GLU A 28 -18.25 1.62 -2.82
C GLU A 28 -18.37 0.08 -2.89
N GLY A 29 -18.56 -0.58 -1.74
CA GLY A 29 -18.88 -2.00 -1.63
C GLY A 29 -17.69 -2.95 -1.57
N ALA A 30 -16.48 -2.43 -1.35
CA ALA A 30 -15.32 -3.27 -1.13
C ALA A 30 -15.33 -3.92 0.27
N ILE A 31 -14.66 -5.07 0.37
CA ILE A 31 -14.22 -5.68 1.62
C ILE A 31 -12.86 -5.05 1.93
N VAL A 32 -12.77 -4.26 3.01
CA VAL A 32 -11.58 -3.46 3.30
C VAL A 32 -10.78 -4.08 4.44
N ALA A 33 -9.56 -4.53 4.15
CA ALA A 33 -8.56 -4.82 5.17
C ALA A 33 -7.94 -3.50 5.65
N VAL A 34 -8.35 -3.08 6.83
CA VAL A 34 -7.89 -1.85 7.49
C VAL A 34 -6.64 -2.19 8.30
N THR A 35 -5.45 -1.85 7.79
CA THR A 35 -4.21 -2.24 8.44
C THR A 35 -3.39 -1.04 8.90
N ASP A 36 -2.90 -1.11 10.12
CA ASP A 36 -2.05 -0.09 10.72
C ASP A 36 -1.17 -0.70 11.81
N ILE A 37 -0.08 -0.03 12.15
CA ILE A 37 0.74 -0.37 13.32
C ILE A 37 -0.06 -0.14 14.62
N ASP A 38 -0.94 0.88 14.62
CA ASP A 38 -1.92 1.13 15.70
C ASP A 38 -3.20 0.33 15.44
N PHE A 39 -3.27 -0.86 16.05
CA PHE A 39 -4.41 -1.76 15.90
C PHE A 39 -5.73 -1.17 16.41
N GLU A 40 -5.70 -0.40 17.50
CA GLU A 40 -6.95 0.18 18.06
C GLU A 40 -7.55 1.23 17.11
N MET A 41 -6.70 2.01 16.46
CA MET A 41 -7.17 2.95 15.43
C MET A 41 -7.68 2.23 14.19
N ALA A 42 -7.01 1.16 13.74
CA ALA A 42 -7.50 0.33 12.64
C ALA A 42 -8.87 -0.28 12.96
N LYS A 43 -9.06 -0.79 14.18
CA LYS A 43 -10.33 -1.33 14.67
C LYS A 43 -11.44 -0.28 14.72
N LYS A 44 -11.11 0.93 15.18
CA LYS A 44 -12.08 2.04 15.22
C LYS A 44 -12.58 2.39 13.81
N LEU A 45 -11.67 2.47 12.84
CA LEU A 45 -12.04 2.73 11.45
C LEU A 45 -12.86 1.58 10.84
N SER A 46 -12.47 0.34 11.09
CA SER A 46 -13.24 -0.83 10.65
C SER A 46 -14.67 -0.79 11.18
N ASN A 47 -14.85 -0.49 12.47
CA ASN A 47 -16.18 -0.35 13.07
C ASN A 47 -17.00 0.77 12.41
N GLN A 48 -16.36 1.86 12.01
CA GLN A 48 -17.02 2.94 11.28
C GLN A 48 -17.47 2.49 9.88
N ILE A 49 -16.64 1.74 9.15
CA ILE A 49 -17.02 1.18 7.84
C ILE A 49 -18.21 0.24 8.00
N ILE A 50 -18.16 -0.65 9.00
CA ILE A 50 -19.25 -1.61 9.29
C ILE A 50 -20.53 -0.90 9.68
N SER A 51 -20.47 0.14 10.51
CA SER A 51 -21.66 0.93 10.91
C SER A 51 -22.31 1.67 9.73
N ASN A 52 -21.54 1.96 8.69
CA ASN A 52 -22.03 2.52 7.42
C ASN A 52 -22.57 1.46 6.45
N GLY A 53 -22.63 0.19 6.86
CA GLY A 53 -23.12 -0.94 6.04
C GLY A 53 -22.08 -1.58 5.15
N GLY A 54 -20.80 -1.24 5.29
CA GLY A 54 -19.69 -1.86 4.58
C GLY A 54 -19.13 -3.11 5.30
N ILE A 55 -18.12 -3.73 4.69
CA ILE A 55 -17.39 -4.87 5.25
C ILE A 55 -15.94 -4.47 5.48
N ALA A 56 -15.41 -4.65 6.68
CA ALA A 56 -14.04 -4.33 7.01
C ALA A 56 -13.42 -5.31 8.01
N GLU A 57 -12.13 -5.58 7.85
CA GLU A 57 -11.33 -6.43 8.75
C GLU A 57 -10.18 -5.60 9.32
N PRO A 58 -10.12 -5.35 10.63
CA PRO A 58 -8.99 -4.68 11.26
C PRO A 58 -7.84 -5.67 11.47
N LEU A 59 -6.64 -5.33 11.01
CA LEU A 59 -5.45 -6.15 11.19
C LEU A 59 -4.26 -5.27 11.61
N GLN A 60 -3.49 -5.74 12.58
CA GLN A 60 -2.24 -5.08 12.94
C GLN A 60 -1.18 -5.35 11.88
N LEU A 61 -0.49 -4.30 11.43
CA LEU A 61 0.57 -4.41 10.44
C LEU A 61 1.65 -3.36 10.67
N ASP A 62 2.83 -3.82 11.07
CA ASP A 62 4.08 -3.10 10.82
C ASP A 62 4.58 -3.50 9.43
N VAL A 63 4.57 -2.58 8.48
CA VAL A 63 4.97 -2.84 7.10
C VAL A 63 6.43 -3.25 6.94
N THR A 64 7.26 -2.99 7.95
CA THR A 64 8.67 -3.42 7.98
C THR A 64 8.84 -4.89 8.39
N ASN A 65 7.76 -5.52 8.87
CA ASN A 65 7.76 -6.90 9.32
C ASN A 65 7.14 -7.84 8.27
N LEU A 66 8.00 -8.64 7.62
CA LEU A 66 7.57 -9.57 6.58
C LEU A 66 6.61 -10.66 7.09
N GLU A 67 6.79 -11.13 8.33
CA GLU A 67 5.90 -12.15 8.91
C GLU A 67 4.48 -11.60 9.10
N GLN A 68 4.35 -10.39 9.66
CA GLN A 68 3.05 -9.73 9.79
C GLN A 68 2.43 -9.48 8.41
N THR A 69 3.22 -9.05 7.42
CA THR A 69 2.74 -8.84 6.05
C THR A 69 2.18 -10.15 5.46
N ASN A 70 2.89 -11.26 5.58
CA ASN A 70 2.41 -12.56 5.12
C ASN A 70 1.12 -12.98 5.84
N ASN A 71 1.07 -12.84 7.16
CA ASN A 71 -0.10 -13.19 7.97
C ASN A 71 -1.37 -12.43 7.56
N VAL A 72 -1.24 -11.14 7.24
CA VAL A 72 -2.37 -10.33 6.76
C VAL A 72 -2.99 -10.93 5.49
N PHE A 73 -2.18 -11.32 4.51
CA PHE A 73 -2.69 -11.97 3.29
C PHE A 73 -3.27 -13.36 3.55
N GLU A 74 -2.70 -14.12 4.48
CA GLU A 74 -3.24 -15.42 4.88
C GLU A 74 -4.62 -15.29 5.52
N VAL A 75 -4.80 -14.34 6.44
CA VAL A 75 -6.10 -14.05 7.07
C VAL A 75 -7.14 -13.65 6.01
N LEU A 76 -6.78 -12.79 5.07
CA LEU A 76 -7.68 -12.39 3.98
C LEU A 76 -8.07 -13.58 3.11
N ASN A 77 -7.10 -14.40 2.70
CA ASN A 77 -7.35 -15.58 1.89
C ASN A 77 -8.33 -16.56 2.56
N GLN A 78 -8.20 -16.76 3.88
CA GLN A 78 -9.07 -17.66 4.64
C GLN A 78 -10.49 -17.12 4.82
N LYS A 79 -10.64 -15.82 5.03
CA LYS A 79 -11.94 -15.21 5.35
C LYS A 79 -12.73 -14.74 4.14
N TYR A 80 -12.04 -14.17 3.15
CA TYR A 80 -12.69 -13.44 2.07
C TYR A 80 -12.22 -13.87 0.68
N GLY A 81 -11.04 -14.45 0.59
CA GLY A 81 -10.39 -14.83 -0.66
C GLY A 81 -9.19 -13.94 -0.99
N VAL A 82 -8.66 -14.11 -2.19
CA VAL A 82 -7.43 -13.45 -2.65
C VAL A 82 -7.66 -11.96 -2.84
N CYS A 83 -6.80 -11.13 -2.25
CA CYS A 83 -6.84 -9.67 -2.36
C CYS A 83 -6.79 -9.22 -3.83
N ASP A 84 -7.66 -8.26 -4.20
CA ASP A 84 -7.72 -7.69 -5.56
C ASP A 84 -6.85 -6.45 -5.70
N ILE A 85 -6.75 -5.65 -4.62
CA ILE A 85 -6.05 -4.36 -4.64
C ILE A 85 -5.23 -4.22 -3.37
N VAL A 86 -3.95 -3.89 -3.49
CA VAL A 86 -3.15 -3.41 -2.38
C VAL A 86 -2.84 -1.93 -2.55
N PHE A 87 -3.17 -1.13 -1.54
CA PHE A 87 -2.78 0.26 -1.45
C PHE A 87 -1.66 0.42 -0.43
N CYS A 88 -0.43 0.51 -0.91
CA CYS A 88 0.77 0.76 -0.13
C CYS A 88 0.83 2.25 0.23
N ASN A 89 0.17 2.61 1.33
CA ASN A 89 0.01 3.99 1.76
C ASN A 89 0.81 4.31 3.04
N ALA A 90 1.14 3.31 3.85
CA ALA A 90 1.94 3.52 5.05
C ALA A 90 3.22 4.30 4.75
N GLY A 91 3.49 5.31 5.56
CA GLY A 91 4.67 6.13 5.39
C GLY A 91 4.82 7.13 6.53
N ILE A 92 6.07 7.46 6.81
CA ILE A 92 6.47 8.47 7.78
C ILE A 92 7.29 9.55 7.09
N ARG A 93 7.36 10.70 7.70
CA ARG A 93 8.18 11.82 7.23
C ARG A 93 9.07 12.32 8.36
N GLU A 94 10.24 12.78 7.98
CA GLU A 94 11.15 13.48 8.86
C GLU A 94 11.30 14.94 8.38
N ILE A 95 11.60 15.85 9.32
CA ILE A 95 11.83 17.28 9.05
C ILE A 95 13.05 17.67 9.86
N THR A 96 14.23 17.33 9.34
CA THR A 96 15.49 17.55 10.03
C THR A 96 16.54 18.07 9.03
N PRO A 97 17.26 19.15 9.33
CA PRO A 97 18.39 19.58 8.50
C PRO A 97 19.37 18.42 8.30
N MET A 98 19.94 18.30 7.10
CA MET A 98 20.78 17.14 6.74
C MET A 98 21.97 16.94 7.68
N LEU A 99 22.54 18.02 8.20
CA LEU A 99 23.68 17.96 9.13
C LEU A 99 23.30 17.46 10.53
N ASP A 100 22.02 17.55 10.90
CA ASP A 100 21.49 17.17 12.22
C ASP A 100 20.71 15.84 12.14
N LEU A 101 20.58 15.25 10.93
CA LEU A 101 19.81 14.03 10.72
C LEU A 101 20.60 12.81 11.23
N GLU A 102 20.09 12.18 12.28
CA GLU A 102 20.66 10.95 12.82
C GLU A 102 20.43 9.77 11.85
N PHE A 103 21.40 8.86 11.78
CA PHE A 103 21.32 7.73 10.86
C PHE A 103 20.13 6.80 11.17
N GLU A 104 19.74 6.66 12.42
CA GLU A 104 18.58 5.83 12.81
C GLU A 104 17.25 6.44 12.32
N ASP A 105 17.11 7.77 12.32
CA ASP A 105 15.93 8.44 11.77
C ASP A 105 15.88 8.28 10.24
N TRP A 106 17.03 8.45 9.57
CA TRP A 106 17.14 8.14 8.14
C TRP A 106 16.72 6.71 7.85
N LYS A 107 17.29 5.74 8.54
CA LYS A 107 17.01 4.32 8.36
C LYS A 107 15.53 4.00 8.56
N LYS A 108 14.93 4.54 9.63
CA LYS A 108 13.51 4.36 9.92
C LYS A 108 12.61 4.84 8.78
N VAL A 109 12.92 6.00 8.17
CA VAL A 109 12.16 6.52 7.02
C VAL A 109 12.31 5.60 5.80
N ILE A 110 13.51 5.13 5.51
CA ILE A 110 13.76 4.19 4.41
C ILE A 110 13.07 2.85 4.66
N ASP A 111 13.17 2.31 5.87
CA ASP A 111 12.54 1.03 6.23
C ASP A 111 11.02 1.08 6.03
N VAL A 112 10.35 2.12 6.52
CA VAL A 112 8.89 2.23 6.38
C VAL A 112 8.50 2.58 4.93
N ASN A 113 9.09 3.63 4.35
CA ASN A 113 8.60 4.20 3.10
C ASN A 113 9.07 3.43 1.86
N VAL A 114 10.17 2.67 1.92
CA VAL A 114 10.73 1.94 0.78
C VAL A 114 10.61 0.43 1.01
N ASN A 115 11.24 -0.09 2.07
CA ASN A 115 11.24 -1.52 2.35
C ASN A 115 9.83 -2.02 2.66
N GLY A 116 9.03 -1.27 3.43
CA GLY A 116 7.63 -1.61 3.73
C GLY A 116 6.73 -1.64 2.50
N VAL A 117 6.92 -0.68 1.57
CA VAL A 117 6.21 -0.67 0.28
C VAL A 117 6.61 -1.88 -0.55
N PHE A 118 7.91 -2.18 -0.65
CA PHE A 118 8.42 -3.34 -1.37
C PHE A 118 7.85 -4.65 -0.81
N LEU A 119 7.92 -4.86 0.50
CA LEU A 119 7.41 -6.06 1.16
C LEU A 119 5.91 -6.27 0.90
N SER A 120 5.12 -5.20 1.06
CA SER A 120 3.67 -5.25 0.82
C SER A 120 3.35 -5.58 -0.63
N ALA A 121 3.99 -4.91 -1.58
CA ALA A 121 3.79 -5.12 -3.02
C ALA A 121 4.26 -6.51 -3.47
N GLN A 122 5.43 -6.97 -2.99
CA GLN A 122 5.98 -8.28 -3.35
C GLN A 122 5.10 -9.41 -2.79
N THR A 123 4.66 -9.31 -1.53
CA THR A 123 3.80 -10.33 -0.91
C THR A 123 2.46 -10.40 -1.62
N PHE A 124 1.87 -9.26 -1.97
CA PHE A 124 0.66 -9.20 -2.78
C PHE A 124 0.85 -9.89 -4.14
N ALA A 125 1.91 -9.54 -4.88
CA ALA A 125 2.18 -10.13 -6.18
C ALA A 125 2.38 -11.65 -6.10
N LYS A 126 3.16 -12.13 -5.13
CA LYS A 126 3.35 -13.57 -4.87
C LYS A 126 2.03 -14.27 -4.55
N ASN A 127 1.15 -13.61 -3.77
CA ASN A 127 -0.16 -14.16 -3.43
C ASN A 127 -1.06 -14.26 -4.67
N CYS A 128 -1.07 -13.25 -5.53
CA CYS A 128 -1.80 -13.29 -6.80
C CYS A 128 -1.32 -14.43 -7.71
N VAL A 129 0.00 -14.56 -7.91
CA VAL A 129 0.60 -15.62 -8.72
C VAL A 129 0.25 -17.01 -8.16
N LYS A 130 0.41 -17.21 -6.86
CA LYS A 130 0.09 -18.49 -6.18
C LYS A 130 -1.35 -18.94 -6.43
N HIS A 131 -2.28 -18.01 -6.53
CA HIS A 131 -3.70 -18.27 -6.69
C HIS A 131 -4.22 -18.06 -8.13
N ASN A 132 -3.33 -17.83 -9.07
CA ASN A 132 -3.66 -17.55 -10.49
C ASN A 132 -4.69 -16.42 -10.62
N LYS A 133 -4.49 -15.33 -9.89
CA LYS A 133 -5.38 -14.16 -9.85
C LYS A 133 -4.61 -12.91 -10.26
N THR A 134 -5.26 -12.04 -10.99
CA THR A 134 -4.75 -10.70 -11.29
C THR A 134 -5.10 -9.72 -10.17
N GLY A 135 -4.36 -8.60 -10.08
CA GLY A 135 -4.63 -7.58 -9.07
C GLY A 135 -3.98 -6.24 -9.38
N ASN A 136 -4.19 -5.26 -8.53
CA ASN A 136 -3.69 -3.90 -8.70
C ASN A 136 -2.86 -3.48 -7.50
N ILE A 137 -1.71 -2.85 -7.76
CA ILE A 137 -0.85 -2.24 -6.75
C ILE A 137 -0.93 -0.72 -6.92
N VAL A 138 -1.31 -0.03 -5.84
CA VAL A 138 -1.30 1.44 -5.78
C VAL A 138 -0.30 1.87 -4.71
N ILE A 139 0.54 2.86 -5.01
CA ILE A 139 1.60 3.32 -4.10
C ILE A 139 1.47 4.82 -3.87
N THR A 140 1.44 5.26 -2.61
CA THR A 140 1.48 6.67 -2.25
C THR A 140 2.88 7.25 -2.48
N ALA A 141 3.06 7.94 -3.59
CA ALA A 141 4.26 8.75 -3.84
C ALA A 141 4.14 10.15 -3.17
N SER A 142 4.79 11.13 -3.74
CA SER A 142 4.75 12.53 -3.30
C SER A 142 5.30 13.42 -4.41
N THR A 143 4.98 14.72 -4.37
CA THR A 143 5.70 15.73 -5.16
C THR A 143 7.21 15.69 -4.88
N LEU A 144 7.60 15.32 -3.65
CA LEU A 144 9.01 15.09 -3.28
C LEU A 144 9.60 13.77 -3.83
N GLY A 145 8.87 13.05 -4.65
CA GLY A 145 9.38 11.99 -5.53
C GLY A 145 9.91 12.51 -6.88
N ILE A 146 9.74 13.82 -7.16
CA ILE A 146 10.15 14.49 -8.41
C ILE A 146 11.06 15.68 -8.11
N VAL A 147 10.77 16.42 -7.02
CA VAL A 147 11.54 17.59 -6.57
C VAL A 147 12.05 17.40 -5.16
N ALA A 148 12.92 18.31 -4.69
CA ALA A 148 13.43 18.31 -3.33
C ALA A 148 12.86 19.48 -2.51
N ALA A 149 12.94 19.37 -1.18
CA ALA A 149 12.62 20.44 -0.24
C ALA A 149 13.62 20.48 0.91
N ASN A 150 13.75 21.65 1.55
CA ASN A 150 14.64 21.81 2.68
C ASN A 150 14.28 20.86 3.83
N SER A 151 15.29 20.36 4.53
CA SER A 151 15.15 19.52 5.73
C SER A 151 14.27 18.26 5.50
N ARG A 152 14.39 17.65 4.33
CA ARG A 152 13.60 16.47 3.91
C ARG A 152 14.49 15.39 3.30
N CYS A 153 15.72 15.23 3.77
CA CYS A 153 16.71 14.35 3.13
C CYS A 153 16.21 12.90 3.00
N ALA A 154 15.85 12.27 4.12
CA ALA A 154 15.38 10.90 4.11
C ALA A 154 14.02 10.75 3.38
N TYR A 155 13.09 11.66 3.66
CA TYR A 155 11.77 11.60 3.04
C TYR A 155 11.82 11.79 1.52
N THR A 156 12.53 12.80 1.03
CA THR A 156 12.70 13.04 -0.42
C THR A 156 13.34 11.83 -1.09
N THR A 157 14.42 11.28 -0.52
CA THR A 157 15.07 10.09 -1.04
C THR A 157 14.10 8.91 -1.08
N SER A 158 13.33 8.67 -0.01
CA SER A 158 12.37 7.59 0.04
C SER A 158 11.28 7.72 -1.04
N LYS A 159 10.80 8.94 -1.32
CA LYS A 159 9.75 9.17 -2.31
C LYS A 159 10.25 9.09 -3.75
N HIS A 160 11.50 9.46 -4.04
CA HIS A 160 12.15 9.16 -5.32
C HIS A 160 12.30 7.65 -5.51
N ALA A 161 12.70 6.93 -4.46
CA ALA A 161 12.81 5.47 -4.50
C ALA A 161 11.45 4.80 -4.76
N THR A 162 10.36 5.28 -4.14
CA THR A 162 9.01 4.72 -4.39
C THR A 162 8.52 4.98 -5.82
N VAL A 163 8.85 6.12 -6.43
CA VAL A 163 8.55 6.36 -7.85
C VAL A 163 9.32 5.38 -8.75
N GLY A 164 10.63 5.19 -8.48
CA GLY A 164 11.43 4.20 -9.20
C GLY A 164 10.89 2.78 -9.04
N LEU A 165 10.55 2.40 -7.79
CA LEU A 165 9.97 1.10 -7.48
C LEU A 165 8.63 0.87 -8.21
N THR A 166 7.76 1.88 -8.26
CA THR A 166 6.47 1.78 -8.96
C THR A 166 6.68 1.49 -10.45
N LYS A 167 7.60 2.21 -11.11
CA LYS A 167 7.94 1.97 -12.53
C LYS A 167 8.49 0.56 -12.75
N GLN A 168 9.39 0.10 -11.87
CA GLN A 168 9.97 -1.23 -11.99
C GLN A 168 8.93 -2.33 -11.75
N LEU A 169 8.08 -2.18 -10.74
CA LEU A 169 6.99 -3.14 -10.50
C LEU A 169 6.03 -3.23 -11.68
N ALA A 170 5.71 -2.11 -12.34
CA ALA A 170 4.87 -2.11 -13.53
C ALA A 170 5.50 -2.93 -14.67
N MET A 171 6.82 -2.80 -14.89
CA MET A 171 7.55 -3.58 -15.89
C MET A 171 7.62 -5.07 -15.53
N ASP A 172 8.02 -5.39 -14.29
CA ASP A 172 8.24 -6.77 -13.86
C ASP A 172 6.94 -7.57 -13.76
N LEU A 173 5.83 -6.91 -13.44
CA LEU A 173 4.56 -7.55 -13.15
C LEU A 173 3.53 -7.41 -14.29
N ALA A 174 3.84 -6.68 -15.36
CA ALA A 174 2.92 -6.48 -16.49
C ALA A 174 2.36 -7.80 -17.03
N CYS A 175 3.19 -8.83 -17.17
CA CYS A 175 2.78 -10.16 -17.63
C CYS A 175 2.05 -11.00 -16.58
N LEU A 176 2.13 -10.62 -15.29
CA LEU A 176 1.62 -11.41 -14.17
C LEU A 176 0.31 -10.84 -13.58
N LEU A 177 0.11 -9.53 -13.70
CA LEU A 177 -1.03 -8.82 -13.10
C LEU A 177 -2.09 -8.38 -14.11
N TYR A 178 -1.80 -8.39 -15.42
CA TYR A 178 -2.75 -8.05 -16.47
C TYR A 178 -3.25 -9.28 -17.21
N THR A 179 -4.56 -9.33 -17.45
CA THR A 179 -5.17 -10.22 -18.43
C THR A 179 -4.83 -9.74 -19.85
N SER A 180 -5.03 -10.59 -20.85
CA SER A 180 -4.61 -10.49 -22.24
C SER A 180 -4.89 -9.19 -23.02
N ASP A 181 -5.57 -8.22 -22.44
CA ASP A 181 -5.90 -6.94 -23.10
C ASP A 181 -4.80 -5.87 -22.98
N ALA A 182 -3.78 -6.12 -22.13
CA ALA A 182 -2.65 -5.17 -21.96
C ALA A 182 -1.61 -5.23 -23.08
N ALA A 183 -1.68 -6.20 -23.97
CA ALA A 183 -0.77 -6.32 -25.12
C ALA A 183 -1.01 -5.24 -26.21
N ASP A 184 -2.14 -4.54 -26.16
CA ASP A 184 -2.51 -3.54 -27.16
C ASP A 184 -2.18 -2.10 -26.73
N GLU A 185 -1.61 -1.87 -25.53
CA GLU A 185 -1.24 -0.54 -25.02
C GLU A 185 0.29 -0.28 -25.03
N GLU A 186 1.02 -0.79 -26.01
CA GLU A 186 2.43 -0.43 -26.21
C GLU A 186 2.65 1.06 -26.53
N ASP A 187 1.58 1.82 -26.83
CA ASP A 187 1.67 3.22 -27.23
C ASP A 187 1.49 4.24 -26.08
N SER A 188 1.37 3.84 -24.81
CA SER A 188 1.12 4.78 -23.71
C SER A 188 2.30 5.01 -22.75
N VAL A 189 3.52 4.69 -23.14
CA VAL A 189 4.74 5.07 -22.42
C VAL A 189 5.47 6.18 -23.15
N ASP A 190 4.76 7.20 -23.60
CA ASP A 190 5.35 8.50 -23.89
C ASP A 190 5.22 9.39 -22.66
N LEU A 191 6.37 9.80 -22.13
CA LEU A 191 6.59 10.69 -21.00
C LEU A 191 6.08 12.11 -21.29
#